data_f7219e72b329185b540fec240c95652e
#
_entry.id   f7219e72b329185b540fec240c95652e
#
_cell.length_a   1.000
_cell.length_b   1.000
_cell.length_c   1.000
_cell.angle_alpha   90.00
_cell.angle_beta   90.00
_cell.angle_gamma   90.00
#
_symmetry.space_group_name_H-M   'P 1'
#
loop_
_entity.id
_entity.type
_entity.pdbx_description
1 polymer ?
#
loop_
_entity_poly.entity_id
_entity_poly.type
_entity_poly.pdbx_seq_one_letter_code
_entity_poly.pdbx_strand_id
1 'polypeptide(L)'
;MSSATYAPVIADSRRPRKGGRVLLSVLIGLLGAPLLLVGAGLAIAAGPDDVVMGKETPIAQGAAYSTPEAFAFDRLPVTVRVEAMGEAYVGVGNPVDVLDVVKGTKAVEIAKTPLTRVSGAAGTGENVPDASEAPWWDETVSGSGTQELNVTLTGEPVSFLAASVDGAPIKVAFGYRLDGIFLVALGIAGFGALLLIGAVVLLVTGKRERRDQWQPPRPPVSYVQPPHLVQPSYPTQPARPVLTGPAPARPAMPRPPAGGLYRRLGVAAGIGVVAFSLTGCSMPASVELDEASKVSLRSDDVGVVMRDWNARSNEAIRANGRGRWKVEAWDQAATGPMLAVFQAATVAAKATGYKQRSRTFNVDAGRVWSAQLGEYPMWAIVEINGGDRRSPLAVYEQQDALSPWKHRGEVNVKASAIPTEVEGAAPVSAADAKRVQDVADEIDAYLGKPKRVEGLAGLKKLRAPRREMDAYVAEMGVDTVKTTVEAFDETGPRMVQTREGVFAMLEFTVDSIVGGQGTEWEWNPPFDQFRSRAGKNLSIRTAVTVAVLVPNDGDASVLGVEYGEILGAKVKL
;
A
#
# COMPACT_ATOMS: atom_id res chain seq x y z
N MET A 1 107.32 5.05 -31.28
CA MET A 1 106.75 6.27 -30.71
C MET A 1 105.22 6.16 -30.89
N SER A 2 104.50 5.80 -29.84
CA SER A 2 103.09 5.67 -29.88
C SER A 2 102.49 6.28 -28.61
N SER A 3 101.86 7.41 -28.78
CA SER A 3 101.28 8.22 -27.68
C SER A 3 99.95 7.69 -27.29
N ALA A 4 99.76 7.17 -26.10
CA ALA A 4 98.48 6.75 -25.56
C ALA A 4 97.76 8.00 -25.00
N THR A 5 96.62 8.32 -25.58
CA THR A 5 95.73 9.40 -25.13
C THR A 5 94.80 8.87 -24.07
N TYR A 6 94.97 9.35 -22.82
CA TYR A 6 93.99 9.07 -21.74
C TYR A 6 92.76 9.98 -21.90
N ALA A 7 91.60 9.35 -22.03
CA ALA A 7 90.34 10.06 -21.96
C ALA A 7 89.87 10.15 -20.48
N PRO A 8 89.41 11.31 -19.99
CA PRO A 8 88.89 11.42 -18.62
C PRO A 8 87.52 10.81 -18.52
N VAL A 9 87.37 9.89 -17.57
CA VAL A 9 86.05 9.34 -17.16
C VAL A 9 85.28 10.41 -16.39
N ILE A 10 84.30 11.01 -16.99
CA ILE A 10 83.37 11.90 -16.33
C ILE A 10 82.43 11.04 -15.47
N ALA A 11 82.69 11.01 -14.18
CA ALA A 11 81.76 10.40 -13.22
C ALA A 11 80.47 11.27 -13.12
N ASP A 12 79.43 10.80 -13.71
CA ASP A 12 78.06 11.41 -13.61
C ASP A 12 77.52 11.22 -12.18
N SER A 13 77.78 12.15 -11.30
CA SER A 13 77.29 12.20 -9.93
C SER A 13 75.84 12.70 -9.92
N ARG A 14 74.93 11.85 -10.35
CA ARG A 14 73.49 12.09 -10.09
C ARG A 14 73.24 11.99 -8.59
N ARG A 15 73.26 13.08 -7.89
CA ARG A 15 72.86 13.19 -6.49
C ARG A 15 71.37 12.88 -6.41
N PRO A 16 70.90 11.85 -5.68
CA PRO A 16 69.49 11.59 -5.50
C PRO A 16 68.83 12.80 -4.84
N ARG A 17 67.84 13.39 -5.50
CA ARG A 17 67.02 14.50 -5.00
C ARG A 17 66.33 14.08 -3.70
N LYS A 18 66.90 14.39 -2.54
CA LYS A 18 66.40 14.07 -1.18
C LYS A 18 65.03 14.69 -0.86
N GLY A 19 64.54 15.69 -1.63
CA GLY A 19 63.23 16.31 -1.46
C GLY A 19 62.04 15.49 -1.98
N GLY A 20 62.24 14.57 -2.94
CA GLY A 20 61.15 13.85 -3.58
C GLY A 20 60.41 12.84 -2.68
N ARG A 21 61.16 12.20 -1.74
CA ARG A 21 60.53 11.21 -0.82
C ARG A 21 59.68 11.87 0.27
N VAL A 22 60.11 13.00 0.81
CA VAL A 22 59.35 13.76 1.80
C VAL A 22 58.10 14.35 1.15
N LEU A 23 58.23 14.91 -0.05
CA LEU A 23 57.11 15.44 -0.80
C LEU A 23 56.09 14.32 -1.11
N LEU A 24 56.56 13.14 -1.52
CA LEU A 24 55.68 11.98 -1.80
C LEU A 24 54.97 11.50 -0.53
N SER A 25 55.64 11.41 0.62
CA SER A 25 55.00 10.99 1.87
C SER A 25 53.95 12.00 2.36
N VAL A 26 54.20 13.30 2.18
CA VAL A 26 53.24 14.37 2.51
C VAL A 26 52.02 14.28 1.59
N LEU A 27 52.20 14.05 0.29
CA LEU A 27 51.10 13.88 -0.67
C LEU A 27 50.26 12.63 -0.36
N ILE A 28 50.89 11.51 -0.03
CA ILE A 28 50.19 10.27 0.36
C ILE A 28 49.41 10.49 1.68
N GLY A 29 50.01 11.20 2.65
CA GLY A 29 49.34 11.54 3.91
C GLY A 29 48.16 12.48 3.74
N LEU A 30 48.26 13.48 2.85
CA LEU A 30 47.18 14.41 2.49
C LEU A 30 46.02 13.72 1.77
N LEU A 31 46.24 12.62 1.06
CA LEU A 31 45.22 11.79 0.47
C LEU A 31 44.64 10.77 1.48
N GLY A 32 45.49 10.17 2.30
CA GLY A 32 45.07 9.14 3.25
C GLY A 32 44.20 9.65 4.40
N ALA A 33 44.50 10.86 4.92
CA ALA A 33 43.75 11.41 6.04
C ALA A 33 42.27 11.71 5.73
N PRO A 34 41.90 12.40 4.64
CA PRO A 34 40.51 12.61 4.30
C PRO A 34 39.78 11.30 3.97
N LEU A 35 40.40 10.33 3.29
CA LEU A 35 39.81 9.03 3.01
C LEU A 35 39.50 8.27 4.31
N LEU A 36 40.42 8.28 5.28
CA LEU A 36 40.18 7.67 6.58
C LEU A 36 39.01 8.34 7.30
N LEU A 37 38.98 9.68 7.34
CA LEU A 37 37.93 10.43 8.02
C LEU A 37 36.55 10.25 7.36
N VAL A 38 36.50 10.32 6.03
CA VAL A 38 35.25 10.12 5.27
C VAL A 38 34.75 8.68 5.41
N GLY A 39 35.65 7.70 5.24
CA GLY A 39 35.25 6.29 5.36
C GLY A 39 34.82 5.93 6.79
N ALA A 40 35.55 6.40 7.81
CA ALA A 40 35.15 6.17 9.20
C ALA A 40 33.84 6.89 9.56
N GLY A 41 33.68 8.14 9.11
CA GLY A 41 32.43 8.90 9.31
C GLY A 41 31.21 8.22 8.66
N LEU A 42 31.39 7.73 7.42
CA LEU A 42 30.34 6.99 6.72
C LEU A 42 30.02 5.65 7.39
N ALA A 43 31.04 4.91 7.85
CA ALA A 43 30.85 3.65 8.57
C ALA A 43 30.12 3.86 9.91
N ILE A 44 30.41 4.93 10.63
CA ILE A 44 29.69 5.29 11.87
C ILE A 44 28.25 5.71 11.56
N ALA A 45 28.02 6.45 10.47
CA ALA A 45 26.69 6.94 10.09
C ALA A 45 25.79 5.82 9.57
N ALA A 46 26.34 4.85 8.81
CA ALA A 46 25.58 3.74 8.25
C ALA A 46 25.35 2.59 9.25
N GLY A 47 26.27 2.44 10.24
CA GLY A 47 26.21 1.29 11.14
C GLY A 47 26.42 -0.06 10.44
N PRO A 48 26.47 -1.17 11.19
CA PRO A 48 26.61 -2.52 10.62
C PRO A 48 25.34 -3.03 9.92
N ASP A 49 24.23 -2.34 10.06
CA ASP A 49 22.90 -2.60 9.48
C ASP A 49 22.70 -1.93 8.11
N ASP A 50 23.72 -1.22 7.63
CA ASP A 50 23.69 -0.49 6.35
C ASP A 50 22.60 0.60 6.25
N VAL A 51 22.05 1.07 7.39
CA VAL A 51 20.98 2.07 7.43
C VAL A 51 21.53 3.45 7.79
N VAL A 52 21.39 4.39 6.88
CA VAL A 52 21.71 5.80 7.14
C VAL A 52 20.44 6.50 7.62
N MET A 53 20.31 6.66 8.94
CA MET A 53 19.15 7.35 9.55
C MET A 53 19.28 8.86 9.46
N GLY A 54 18.17 9.50 9.09
CA GLY A 54 18.00 10.94 9.19
C GLY A 54 17.84 11.41 10.64
N LYS A 55 17.71 12.72 10.82
CA LYS A 55 17.51 13.31 12.15
C LYS A 55 16.10 13.04 12.66
N GLU A 56 16.00 12.57 13.90
CA GLU A 56 14.71 12.47 14.61
C GLU A 56 14.02 13.83 14.69
N THR A 57 12.74 13.84 14.31
CA THR A 57 11.91 15.04 14.36
C THR A 57 10.77 14.82 15.35
N PRO A 58 10.65 15.67 16.37
CA PRO A 58 9.53 15.58 17.31
C PRO A 58 8.23 16.06 16.66
N ILE A 59 7.19 15.27 16.77
CA ILE A 59 5.83 15.53 16.29
C ILE A 59 4.92 15.65 17.51
N ALA A 60 4.59 16.88 17.87
CA ALA A 60 3.78 17.17 19.05
C ALA A 60 2.33 16.70 18.90
N GLN A 61 1.84 16.58 17.66
CA GLN A 61 0.48 16.17 17.32
C GLN A 61 0.23 14.66 17.49
N GLY A 62 1.27 13.88 17.76
CA GLY A 62 1.18 12.44 17.98
C GLY A 62 1.01 11.59 16.72
N ALA A 63 0.97 12.21 15.53
CA ALA A 63 0.88 11.50 14.27
C ALA A 63 1.53 12.27 13.11
N ALA A 64 2.11 11.53 12.17
CA ALA A 64 2.65 12.05 10.92
C ALA A 64 2.41 11.06 9.78
N TYR A 65 2.10 11.58 8.59
CA TYR A 65 1.91 10.76 7.39
C TYR A 65 2.67 11.37 6.21
N SER A 66 3.04 10.53 5.23
CA SER A 66 3.67 10.98 4.00
C SER A 66 2.66 11.09 2.87
N THR A 67 2.87 12.07 1.98
CA THR A 67 2.24 12.01 0.66
C THR A 67 2.99 10.99 -0.23
N PRO A 68 2.35 10.46 -1.29
CA PRO A 68 3.01 9.52 -2.21
C PRO A 68 4.28 10.10 -2.83
N GLU A 69 4.28 11.41 -3.16
CA GLU A 69 5.40 12.09 -3.80
C GLU A 69 6.65 12.16 -2.90
N ALA A 70 6.47 12.05 -1.59
CA ALA A 70 7.59 12.00 -0.66
C ALA A 70 8.48 10.78 -0.88
N PHE A 71 7.95 9.70 -1.44
CA PHE A 71 8.61 8.42 -1.64
C PHE A 71 8.47 7.89 -3.07
N ALA A 72 8.42 8.79 -4.05
CA ALA A 72 8.34 8.47 -5.48
C ALA A 72 9.66 7.91 -6.03
N PHE A 73 10.08 6.74 -5.53
CA PHE A 73 11.31 6.05 -5.94
C PHE A 73 11.05 4.58 -6.22
N ASP A 74 11.79 4.02 -7.19
CA ASP A 74 11.81 2.58 -7.44
C ASP A 74 13.06 1.95 -6.78
N ARG A 75 12.91 0.77 -6.20
CA ARG A 75 13.98 -0.04 -5.59
C ARG A 75 14.76 0.68 -4.50
N LEU A 76 14.12 1.56 -3.76
CA LEU A 76 14.74 2.24 -2.63
C LEU A 76 14.26 1.57 -1.32
N PRO A 77 15.15 0.90 -0.57
CA PRO A 77 14.84 0.43 0.77
C PRO A 77 14.77 1.62 1.74
N VAL A 78 13.62 1.80 2.36
CA VAL A 78 13.34 2.88 3.33
C VAL A 78 13.13 2.26 4.70
N THR A 79 13.74 2.87 5.71
CA THR A 79 13.50 2.55 7.12
C THR A 79 12.76 3.72 7.75
N VAL A 80 11.63 3.44 8.39
CA VAL A 80 10.88 4.43 9.17
C VAL A 80 10.96 4.03 10.64
N ARG A 81 11.46 4.93 11.48
CA ARG A 81 11.56 4.72 12.93
C ARG A 81 10.65 5.69 13.66
N VAL A 82 9.87 5.16 14.59
CA VAL A 82 8.97 5.93 15.44
C VAL A 82 9.31 5.63 16.90
N GLU A 83 9.51 6.66 17.70
CA GLU A 83 9.70 6.55 19.15
C GLU A 83 8.55 7.27 19.85
N ALA A 84 7.88 6.57 20.77
CA ALA A 84 6.82 7.09 21.62
C ALA A 84 7.03 6.68 23.07
N MET A 85 6.45 7.43 24.02
CA MET A 85 6.45 7.02 25.45
C MET A 85 5.41 5.93 25.73
N GLY A 86 4.37 5.80 24.90
CA GLY A 86 3.31 4.81 24.98
C GLY A 86 3.34 3.84 23.82
N GLU A 87 2.19 3.30 23.45
CA GLU A 87 2.02 2.49 22.25
C GLU A 87 1.97 3.37 21.02
N ALA A 88 2.72 2.95 20.00
CA ALA A 88 2.74 3.59 18.70
C ALA A 88 2.78 2.53 17.60
N TYR A 89 2.37 2.94 16.42
CA TYR A 89 2.49 2.12 15.22
C TYR A 89 3.08 2.92 14.07
N VAL A 90 3.68 2.21 13.15
CA VAL A 90 4.09 2.73 11.85
C VAL A 90 3.71 1.69 10.79
N GLY A 91 3.05 2.14 9.75
CA GLY A 91 2.63 1.30 8.63
C GLY A 91 2.87 1.99 7.31
N VAL A 92 2.94 1.19 6.26
CA VAL A 92 2.93 1.59 4.86
C VAL A 92 1.74 0.94 4.19
N GLY A 93 1.05 1.70 3.34
CA GLY A 93 -0.11 1.20 2.60
C GLY A 93 -0.49 2.11 1.45
N ASN A 94 -1.60 1.80 0.80
CA ASN A 94 -2.09 2.61 -0.30
C ASN A 94 -2.41 4.04 0.19
N PRO A 95 -2.01 5.08 -0.55
CA PRO A 95 -2.27 6.46 -0.16
C PRO A 95 -3.74 6.78 0.09
N VAL A 96 -4.66 6.14 -0.64
CA VAL A 96 -6.10 6.35 -0.49
C VAL A 96 -6.58 5.99 0.92
N ASP A 97 -6.06 4.89 1.49
CA ASP A 97 -6.41 4.44 2.84
C ASP A 97 -5.80 5.36 3.89
N VAL A 98 -4.51 5.68 3.74
CA VAL A 98 -3.80 6.56 4.68
C VAL A 98 -4.42 7.96 4.69
N LEU A 99 -4.70 8.54 3.53
CA LEU A 99 -5.29 9.86 3.42
C LEU A 99 -6.70 9.92 3.99
N ASP A 100 -7.48 8.86 3.86
CA ASP A 100 -8.82 8.79 4.46
C ASP A 100 -8.75 8.77 5.99
N VAL A 101 -7.85 7.95 6.57
CA VAL A 101 -7.66 7.85 8.02
C VAL A 101 -7.21 9.19 8.63
N VAL A 102 -6.35 9.94 7.94
CA VAL A 102 -5.83 11.22 8.46
C VAL A 102 -6.73 12.42 8.12
N LYS A 103 -7.74 12.24 7.28
CA LYS A 103 -8.66 13.28 6.86
C LYS A 103 -9.37 13.92 8.07
N GLY A 104 -9.25 15.24 8.22
CA GLY A 104 -9.85 15.97 9.33
C GLY A 104 -9.16 15.76 10.69
N THR A 105 -7.96 15.17 10.71
CA THR A 105 -7.17 14.99 11.93
C THR A 105 -6.07 16.05 12.06
N LYS A 106 -5.36 16.04 13.18
CA LYS A 106 -4.20 16.92 13.43
C LYS A 106 -2.86 16.34 13.01
N ALA A 107 -2.84 15.25 12.23
CA ALA A 107 -1.60 14.64 11.73
C ALA A 107 -0.74 15.64 10.95
N VAL A 108 0.58 15.44 11.02
CA VAL A 108 1.55 16.26 10.29
C VAL A 108 1.81 15.62 8.92
N GLU A 109 1.55 16.38 7.86
CA GLU A 109 1.83 15.96 6.50
C GLU A 109 3.33 16.10 6.16
N ILE A 110 3.92 15.08 5.58
CA ILE A 110 5.30 15.03 5.10
C ILE A 110 5.29 15.00 3.58
N ALA A 111 5.39 16.19 2.96
CA ALA A 111 5.31 16.34 1.51
C ALA A 111 6.63 16.12 0.76
N LYS A 112 7.76 16.03 1.46
CA LYS A 112 9.09 15.84 0.84
C LYS A 112 9.94 14.91 1.68
N THR A 113 10.69 14.06 1.00
CA THR A 113 11.63 13.13 1.63
C THR A 113 12.68 13.87 2.43
N PRO A 114 12.76 13.73 3.73
CA PRO A 114 13.72 14.46 4.52
C PRO A 114 14.89 13.56 4.89
N LEU A 115 16.00 13.65 4.15
CA LEU A 115 17.29 13.14 4.64
C LEU A 115 17.79 13.88 5.88
N THR A 116 17.27 15.07 6.14
CA THR A 116 17.82 15.94 7.20
C THR A 116 16.80 16.36 8.25
N ARG A 117 15.55 16.55 7.92
CA ARG A 117 14.49 16.95 8.87
C ARG A 117 13.12 16.79 8.27
N VAL A 118 12.22 16.13 8.99
CA VAL A 118 10.80 16.11 8.64
C VAL A 118 10.24 17.52 8.76
N SER A 119 9.69 18.06 7.68
CA SER A 119 8.99 19.34 7.69
C SER A 119 7.65 19.14 7.02
N GLY A 120 6.57 19.52 7.71
CA GLY A 120 5.24 19.37 7.19
C GLY A 120 4.26 20.36 7.81
N ALA A 121 3.10 20.49 7.21
CA ALA A 121 2.00 21.24 7.76
C ALA A 121 1.22 20.37 8.76
N ALA A 122 0.94 20.90 9.94
CA ALA A 122 0.08 20.24 10.90
C ALA A 122 -1.39 20.45 10.50
N GLY A 123 -2.17 19.37 10.49
CA GLY A 123 -3.61 19.44 10.38
C GLY A 123 -4.26 20.08 11.61
N THR A 124 -5.51 20.44 11.49
CA THR A 124 -6.32 20.98 12.58
C THR A 124 -7.54 20.08 12.76
N GLY A 125 -7.60 19.32 13.83
CA GLY A 125 -8.71 18.39 14.02
C GLY A 125 -8.52 17.49 15.23
N GLU A 126 -9.11 16.32 15.19
CA GLU A 126 -9.03 15.30 16.23
C GLU A 126 -7.71 14.51 16.16
N ASN A 127 -7.46 13.64 17.12
CA ASN A 127 -6.39 12.66 17.03
C ASN A 127 -6.65 11.71 15.85
N VAL A 128 -5.57 11.19 15.27
CA VAL A 128 -5.70 10.09 14.31
C VAL A 128 -6.31 8.88 15.04
N PRO A 129 -7.35 8.25 14.49
CA PRO A 129 -7.90 7.03 15.06
C PRO A 129 -6.87 5.89 15.03
N ASP A 130 -7.00 4.94 15.95
CA ASP A 130 -6.12 3.77 15.95
C ASP A 130 -6.39 2.89 14.72
N ALA A 131 -5.40 2.80 13.85
CA ALA A 131 -5.40 1.99 12.64
C ALA A 131 -4.34 0.86 12.70
N SER A 132 -3.76 0.59 13.86
CA SER A 132 -2.66 -0.39 14.01
C SER A 132 -3.01 -1.79 13.51
N GLU A 133 -4.27 -2.20 13.64
CA GLU A 133 -4.79 -3.51 13.22
C GLU A 133 -5.58 -3.46 11.91
N ALA A 134 -5.55 -2.35 11.18
CA ALA A 134 -6.30 -2.21 9.94
C ALA A 134 -5.81 -3.23 8.88
N PRO A 135 -6.73 -3.90 8.16
CA PRO A 135 -6.37 -4.99 7.25
C PRO A 135 -5.76 -4.54 5.91
N TRP A 136 -5.74 -3.25 5.64
CA TRP A 136 -5.25 -2.67 4.38
C TRP A 136 -3.77 -2.28 4.41
N TRP A 137 -3.06 -2.47 5.52
CA TRP A 137 -1.62 -2.27 5.55
C TRP A 137 -0.90 -3.28 4.66
N ASP A 138 0.03 -2.80 3.83
CA ASP A 138 0.99 -3.67 3.15
C ASP A 138 1.96 -4.26 4.18
N GLU A 139 2.49 -3.39 5.04
CA GLU A 139 3.30 -3.76 6.20
C GLU A 139 3.03 -2.80 7.37
N THR A 140 2.98 -3.32 8.58
CA THR A 140 2.81 -2.52 9.80
C THR A 140 3.54 -3.13 10.99
N VAL A 141 4.02 -2.27 11.87
CA VAL A 141 4.62 -2.64 13.16
C VAL A 141 4.01 -1.77 14.25
N SER A 142 3.59 -2.37 15.35
CA SER A 142 3.01 -1.69 16.49
C SER A 142 3.60 -2.19 17.82
N GLY A 143 3.58 -1.34 18.84
CA GLY A 143 4.05 -1.69 20.18
C GLY A 143 4.48 -0.48 20.99
N SER A 144 5.02 -0.74 22.19
CA SER A 144 5.53 0.31 23.08
C SER A 144 7.01 0.64 22.80
N GLY A 145 7.37 1.90 22.96
CA GLY A 145 8.75 2.38 22.77
C GLY A 145 9.09 2.68 21.32
N THR A 146 10.22 2.17 20.85
CA THR A 146 10.69 2.40 19.48
C THR A 146 10.19 1.32 18.54
N GLN A 147 9.48 1.71 17.50
CA GLN A 147 9.04 0.85 16.40
C GLN A 147 9.84 1.17 15.15
N GLU A 148 10.19 0.15 14.36
CA GLU A 148 10.97 0.31 13.14
C GLU A 148 10.37 -0.55 12.03
N LEU A 149 10.05 0.09 10.90
CA LEU A 149 9.51 -0.54 9.70
C LEU A 149 10.52 -0.40 8.55
N ASN A 150 10.84 -1.52 7.91
CA ASN A 150 11.76 -1.57 6.77
C ASN A 150 11.00 -2.01 5.52
N VAL A 151 10.90 -1.14 4.53
CA VAL A 151 10.13 -1.37 3.31
C VAL A 151 10.98 -1.08 2.08
N THR A 152 10.86 -1.89 1.04
CA THR A 152 11.46 -1.59 -0.27
C THR A 152 10.39 -1.02 -1.20
N LEU A 153 10.57 0.23 -1.61
CA LEU A 153 9.68 0.89 -2.56
C LEU A 153 9.75 0.19 -3.93
N THR A 154 8.61 0.02 -4.57
CA THR A 154 8.46 -0.68 -5.87
C THR A 154 8.17 0.26 -7.03
N GLY A 155 8.12 1.58 -6.78
CA GLY A 155 7.69 2.58 -7.76
C GLY A 155 6.17 2.77 -7.82
N GLU A 156 5.42 2.00 -7.04
CA GLU A 156 3.98 2.22 -6.85
C GLU A 156 3.73 3.33 -5.82
N PRO A 157 2.60 4.06 -5.93
CA PRO A 157 2.23 5.06 -4.93
C PRO A 157 2.00 4.42 -3.56
N VAL A 158 2.77 4.83 -2.57
CA VAL A 158 2.61 4.40 -1.17
C VAL A 158 2.64 5.59 -0.23
N SER A 159 2.00 5.46 0.92
CA SER A 159 2.07 6.43 2.02
C SER A 159 2.40 5.72 3.33
N PHE A 160 3.19 6.40 4.14
CA PHE A 160 3.49 5.97 5.51
C PHE A 160 2.60 6.75 6.49
N LEU A 161 2.14 6.06 7.52
CA LEU A 161 1.51 6.68 8.68
C LEU A 161 2.22 6.18 9.93
N ALA A 162 2.66 7.13 10.74
CA ALA A 162 3.24 6.89 12.05
C ALA A 162 2.38 7.60 13.09
N ALA A 163 1.85 6.89 14.06
CA ALA A 163 0.98 7.49 15.06
C ALA A 163 1.14 6.83 16.43
N SER A 164 0.86 7.61 17.48
CA SER A 164 0.66 7.11 18.84
C SER A 164 -0.81 6.75 19.03
N VAL A 165 -1.08 5.60 19.63
CA VAL A 165 -2.45 5.12 19.88
C VAL A 165 -3.23 6.07 20.80
N ASP A 166 -2.56 6.69 21.76
CA ASP A 166 -3.15 7.64 22.72
C ASP A 166 -3.03 9.12 22.29
N GLY A 167 -2.46 9.38 21.10
CA GLY A 167 -2.22 10.73 20.58
C GLY A 167 -1.10 11.50 21.30
N ALA A 168 -0.25 10.80 22.05
CA ALA A 168 0.93 11.38 22.70
C ALA A 168 1.98 11.81 21.67
N PRO A 169 2.86 12.78 21.98
CA PRO A 169 3.93 13.18 21.08
C PRO A 169 4.83 12.00 20.70
N ILE A 170 5.22 11.96 19.42
CA ILE A 170 6.12 10.97 18.86
C ILE A 170 7.36 11.62 18.28
N LYS A 171 8.43 10.84 18.07
CA LYS A 171 9.57 11.23 17.24
C LYS A 171 9.61 10.33 16.02
N VAL A 172 9.79 10.92 14.85
CA VAL A 172 9.85 10.19 13.59
C VAL A 172 11.20 10.45 12.94
N ALA A 173 11.84 9.39 12.44
CA ALA A 173 13.03 9.45 11.61
C ALA A 173 12.87 8.54 10.40
N PHE A 174 13.37 9.01 9.26
CA PHE A 174 13.46 8.22 8.04
C PHE A 174 14.90 7.87 7.76
N GLY A 175 15.15 6.66 7.34
CA GLY A 175 16.45 6.17 6.93
C GLY A 175 16.39 5.50 5.56
N TYR A 176 17.58 5.34 4.97
CA TYR A 176 17.74 4.60 3.73
C TYR A 176 18.73 3.49 3.95
N ARG A 177 18.36 2.30 3.59
CA ARG A 177 19.25 1.16 3.60
C ARG A 177 20.01 1.11 2.28
N LEU A 178 21.32 1.15 2.37
CA LEU A 178 22.22 1.11 1.22
C LEU A 178 23.10 -0.14 1.38
N ASP A 179 22.64 -1.28 0.89
CA ASP A 179 23.28 -2.57 1.08
C ASP A 179 24.77 -2.54 0.74
N GLY A 180 25.59 -2.93 1.70
CA GLY A 180 27.04 -2.95 1.59
C GLY A 180 27.76 -1.60 1.83
N ILE A 181 27.05 -0.51 2.13
CA ILE A 181 27.64 0.81 2.37
C ILE A 181 28.62 0.78 3.54
N PHE A 182 28.33 0.03 4.59
CA PHE A 182 29.22 -0.13 5.73
C PHE A 182 30.54 -0.79 5.35
N LEU A 183 30.49 -1.87 4.54
CA LEU A 183 31.70 -2.54 4.07
C LEU A 183 32.52 -1.65 3.11
N VAL A 184 31.85 -0.91 2.24
CA VAL A 184 32.50 0.07 1.35
C VAL A 184 33.16 1.17 2.17
N ALA A 185 32.45 1.70 3.17
CA ALA A 185 32.99 2.72 4.07
C ALA A 185 34.21 2.23 4.87
N LEU A 186 34.15 1.00 5.39
CA LEU A 186 35.28 0.34 6.03
C LEU A 186 36.44 0.12 5.05
N GLY A 187 36.17 -0.24 3.81
CA GLY A 187 37.19 -0.36 2.75
C GLY A 187 37.88 0.97 2.46
N ILE A 188 37.12 2.05 2.35
CA ILE A 188 37.65 3.41 2.17
C ILE A 188 38.50 3.85 3.38
N ALA A 189 37.99 3.62 4.60
CA ALA A 189 38.72 3.92 5.82
C ALA A 189 40.02 3.11 5.94
N GLY A 190 39.95 1.81 5.68
CA GLY A 190 41.08 0.89 5.69
C GLY A 190 42.17 1.29 4.67
N PHE A 191 41.73 1.65 3.45
CA PHE A 191 42.67 2.15 2.42
C PHE A 191 43.30 3.46 2.83
N GLY A 192 42.54 4.40 3.39
CA GLY A 192 43.06 5.65 3.97
C GLY A 192 44.10 5.41 5.08
N ALA A 193 43.83 4.46 5.98
CA ALA A 193 44.75 4.05 7.04
C ALA A 193 46.06 3.45 6.47
N LEU A 194 45.96 2.58 5.47
CA LEU A 194 47.14 2.00 4.80
C LEU A 194 48.01 3.05 4.13
N LEU A 195 47.42 4.06 3.49
CA LEU A 195 48.13 5.18 2.92
C LEU A 195 48.86 6.00 4.00
N LEU A 196 48.21 6.26 5.14
CA LEU A 196 48.84 6.96 6.27
C LEU A 196 50.02 6.18 6.86
N ILE A 197 49.84 4.87 7.07
CA ILE A 197 50.91 3.99 7.53
C ILE A 197 52.07 4.00 6.53
N GLY A 198 51.80 3.91 5.24
CA GLY A 198 52.80 3.99 4.17
C GLY A 198 53.54 5.32 4.18
N ALA A 199 52.81 6.43 4.35
CA ALA A 199 53.42 7.77 4.49
C ALA A 199 54.36 7.86 5.69
N VAL A 200 53.96 7.34 6.87
CA VAL A 200 54.77 7.29 8.09
C VAL A 200 56.01 6.41 7.89
N VAL A 201 55.86 5.22 7.31
CA VAL A 201 56.96 4.31 7.00
C VAL A 201 57.98 4.97 6.08
N LEU A 202 57.53 5.65 5.02
CA LEU A 202 58.43 6.40 4.11
C LEU A 202 59.18 7.52 4.82
N LEU A 203 58.55 8.20 5.79
CA LEU A 203 59.19 9.23 6.60
C LEU A 203 60.22 8.67 7.59
N VAL A 204 59.92 7.53 8.24
CA VAL A 204 60.78 6.91 9.27
C VAL A 204 61.98 6.19 8.63
N THR A 205 61.78 5.44 7.55
CA THR A 205 62.85 4.72 6.86
C THR A 205 63.83 5.68 6.21
N GLY A 206 63.37 6.84 5.74
CA GLY A 206 64.27 7.91 5.26
C GLY A 206 65.20 8.50 6.34
N LYS A 207 64.88 8.35 7.62
CA LYS A 207 65.75 8.78 8.76
C LYS A 207 66.79 7.72 9.16
N ARG A 208 66.52 6.42 8.95
CA ARG A 208 67.43 5.33 9.34
C ARG A 208 68.68 5.24 8.45
N GLU A 209 68.61 5.54 7.17
CA GLU A 209 69.79 5.54 6.25
C GLU A 209 70.87 6.51 6.63
N ARG A 210 70.61 7.47 7.56
CA ARG A 210 71.62 8.37 8.08
C ARG A 210 72.53 7.80 9.20
N ARG A 211 72.11 6.70 9.83
CA ARG A 211 72.86 6.16 10.99
C ARG A 211 73.87 5.09 10.64
N ASP A 212 73.69 4.43 9.46
CA ASP A 212 74.59 3.30 9.09
C ASP A 212 75.75 3.68 8.21
N GLN A 213 75.93 4.98 7.87
CA GLN A 213 77.05 5.44 7.04
C GLN A 213 78.33 5.78 7.83
N TRP A 214 78.39 5.57 9.14
CA TRP A 214 79.57 5.80 9.94
C TRP A 214 80.01 4.49 10.61
N GLN A 215 80.57 3.56 9.82
CA GLN A 215 81.39 2.46 10.34
C GLN A 215 82.87 2.75 10.04
N PRO A 216 83.73 2.79 11.09
CA PRO A 216 85.16 2.86 10.89
C PRO A 216 85.69 1.57 10.27
N PRO A 217 86.79 1.59 9.50
CA PRO A 217 87.35 0.44 8.84
C PRO A 217 87.81 -0.62 9.85
N ARG A 218 87.30 -1.85 9.71
CA ARG A 218 87.71 -3.02 10.51
C ARG A 218 89.00 -3.56 10.00
N PRO A 219 89.95 -3.94 10.94
CA PRO A 219 91.19 -4.61 10.59
C PRO A 219 90.92 -6.08 10.14
N PRO A 220 91.81 -6.67 9.33
CA PRO A 220 91.65 -8.01 8.80
C PRO A 220 91.80 -9.05 9.91
N VAL A 221 90.77 -9.94 10.05
CA VAL A 221 90.79 -11.07 10.97
C VAL A 221 91.01 -12.34 10.18
N SER A 222 92.03 -13.07 10.58
CA SER A 222 92.41 -14.38 10.03
C SER A 222 91.38 -15.48 10.31
N TYR A 223 91.16 -16.28 9.28
CA TYR A 223 90.36 -17.47 9.36
C TYR A 223 90.94 -18.58 10.21
N VAL A 224 90.21 -19.03 11.19
CA VAL A 224 90.44 -20.33 11.86
C VAL A 224 89.12 -21.08 11.75
N GLN A 225 89.19 -22.27 11.12
CA GLN A 225 88.12 -23.20 10.96
C GLN A 225 87.93 -24.07 12.20
N PRO A 226 86.76 -24.30 12.78
CA PRO A 226 86.56 -25.41 13.72
C PRO A 226 85.54 -26.44 13.21
N PRO A 227 85.52 -27.62 13.82
CA PRO A 227 85.06 -28.89 13.20
C PRO A 227 83.59 -29.18 13.40
N HIS A 228 83.15 -30.15 12.58
CA HIS A 228 81.81 -30.74 12.54
C HIS A 228 81.24 -31.13 13.88
N LEU A 229 79.98 -30.75 14.13
CA LEU A 229 79.12 -31.34 15.14
C LEU A 229 77.83 -31.94 14.53
N VAL A 230 77.56 -33.12 14.96
CA VAL A 230 76.55 -34.11 14.63
C VAL A 230 75.14 -33.55 14.87
N GLN A 231 74.20 -33.79 13.93
CA GLN A 231 72.76 -33.56 14.09
C GLN A 231 72.10 -34.68 14.95
N PRO A 232 71.22 -34.31 15.88
CA PRO A 232 70.32 -35.31 16.51
C PRO A 232 69.02 -35.43 15.75
N SER A 233 68.58 -36.70 15.59
CA SER A 233 67.35 -37.16 14.99
C SER A 233 66.13 -36.77 15.83
N TYR A 234 65.06 -36.30 15.23
CA TYR A 234 63.74 -36.13 15.84
C TYR A 234 62.81 -37.30 15.53
N PRO A 235 61.95 -37.70 16.46
CA PRO A 235 61.09 -38.87 16.32
C PRO A 235 59.81 -38.57 15.48
N THR A 236 59.42 -39.55 14.72
CA THR A 236 58.24 -39.69 13.90
C THR A 236 56.93 -39.58 14.71
N GLN A 237 56.01 -38.73 14.26
CA GLN A 237 54.61 -38.69 14.72
C GLN A 237 53.76 -39.77 14.04
N PRO A 238 52.76 -40.33 14.71
CA PRO A 238 51.90 -41.37 14.15
C PRO A 238 50.79 -40.82 13.24
N ALA A 239 50.46 -41.63 12.24
CA ALA A 239 49.47 -41.38 11.19
C ALA A 239 48.04 -41.26 11.76
N ARG A 240 47.28 -40.32 11.27
CA ARG A 240 45.81 -40.21 11.44
C ARG A 240 45.09 -41.01 10.34
N PRO A 241 43.96 -41.67 10.65
CA PRO A 241 43.22 -42.44 9.68
C PRO A 241 42.46 -41.56 8.67
N VAL A 242 42.47 -41.97 7.42
CA VAL A 242 41.76 -41.39 6.26
C VAL A 242 40.33 -41.93 6.29
N LEU A 243 39.35 -41.02 6.38
CA LEU A 243 37.96 -41.32 6.11
C LEU A 243 37.68 -41.02 4.63
N THR A 244 37.46 -42.08 3.86
CA THR A 244 37.00 -42.02 2.47
C THR A 244 35.49 -41.89 2.40
N GLY A 245 34.99 -40.77 1.89
CA GLY A 245 33.62 -40.57 1.42
C GLY A 245 33.61 -39.86 0.08
N PRO A 246 32.76 -40.26 -0.87
CA PRO A 246 32.81 -39.74 -2.23
C PRO A 246 32.26 -38.29 -2.34
N ALA A 247 33.03 -37.42 -2.97
CA ALA A 247 32.67 -36.05 -3.24
C ALA A 247 31.76 -35.95 -4.49
N PRO A 248 30.76 -35.08 -4.50
CA PRO A 248 29.96 -34.82 -5.72
C PRO A 248 30.74 -33.97 -6.74
N ALA A 249 30.57 -34.31 -8.00
CA ALA A 249 31.24 -33.71 -9.15
C ALA A 249 30.86 -32.22 -9.33
N ARG A 250 31.87 -31.37 -9.46
CA ARG A 250 31.73 -29.97 -9.88
C ARG A 250 31.81 -29.89 -11.43
N PRO A 251 30.97 -29.06 -12.07
CA PRO A 251 31.08 -28.83 -13.50
C PRO A 251 32.35 -28.03 -13.86
N ALA A 252 32.98 -28.41 -14.92
CA ALA A 252 34.23 -27.86 -15.43
C ALA A 252 34.02 -26.46 -16.02
N MET A 253 34.80 -25.49 -15.56
CA MET A 253 34.95 -24.18 -16.20
C MET A 253 36.03 -24.27 -17.32
N PRO A 254 35.83 -23.60 -18.45
CA PRO A 254 36.82 -23.54 -19.52
C PRO A 254 38.01 -22.67 -19.12
N ARG A 255 39.23 -23.18 -19.43
CA ARG A 255 40.49 -22.46 -19.26
C ARG A 255 40.65 -21.38 -20.32
N PRO A 256 41.09 -20.14 -19.97
CA PRO A 256 41.52 -19.15 -20.96
C PRO A 256 42.95 -19.46 -21.47
N PRO A 257 43.28 -19.06 -22.72
CA PRO A 257 44.58 -19.30 -23.30
C PRO A 257 45.68 -18.39 -22.74
N ALA A 258 46.86 -18.97 -22.58
CA ALA A 258 48.07 -18.28 -22.19
C ALA A 258 48.64 -17.47 -23.38
N GLY A 259 48.79 -16.16 -23.18
CA GLY A 259 49.46 -15.30 -24.16
C GLY A 259 49.95 -14.04 -23.45
N GLY A 260 51.27 -13.91 -23.30
CA GLY A 260 51.94 -12.85 -22.56
C GLY A 260 51.84 -11.48 -23.21
N LEU A 261 51.83 -10.48 -22.34
CA LEU A 261 52.41 -9.14 -22.52
C LEU A 261 52.07 -8.27 -21.30
N TYR A 262 52.73 -8.47 -20.17
CA TYR A 262 52.63 -7.53 -19.06
C TYR A 262 53.99 -7.21 -18.45
N ARG A 263 54.67 -6.30 -19.10
CA ARG A 263 55.77 -5.58 -18.44
C ARG A 263 55.80 -4.15 -18.99
N ARG A 264 55.07 -3.27 -18.28
CA ARG A 264 55.14 -1.80 -18.21
C ARG A 264 53.72 -1.18 -18.16
N LEU A 265 53.10 -1.16 -16.99
CA LEU A 265 52.04 -0.19 -16.65
C LEU A 265 51.70 -0.40 -15.16
N GLY A 266 52.56 0.02 -14.32
CA GLY A 266 52.47 -0.21 -12.87
C GLY A 266 52.11 0.99 -12.02
N VAL A 267 51.53 2.06 -12.55
CA VAL A 267 51.22 3.27 -11.71
C VAL A 267 49.83 3.86 -12.05
N ALA A 268 49.17 3.47 -13.08
CA ALA A 268 47.84 4.02 -13.45
C ALA A 268 46.63 3.19 -12.97
N ALA A 269 46.86 2.03 -12.32
CA ALA A 269 45.79 1.12 -11.95
C ALA A 269 45.10 1.42 -10.59
N GLY A 270 45.68 2.34 -9.78
CA GLY A 270 45.15 2.61 -8.44
C GLY A 270 43.96 3.56 -8.37
N ILE A 271 43.69 4.35 -9.41
CA ILE A 271 42.59 5.34 -9.41
C ILE A 271 41.34 4.79 -10.13
N GLY A 272 41.54 3.83 -11.03
CA GLY A 272 40.46 3.24 -11.81
C GLY A 272 39.58 2.23 -11.04
N VAL A 273 40.10 1.59 -9.97
CA VAL A 273 39.37 0.53 -9.26
C VAL A 273 38.30 1.10 -8.30
N VAL A 274 38.49 2.31 -7.78
CA VAL A 274 37.48 2.95 -6.90
C VAL A 274 36.31 3.53 -7.71
N ALA A 275 36.55 3.91 -8.98
CA ALA A 275 35.49 4.41 -9.85
C ALA A 275 34.60 3.29 -10.44
N PHE A 276 35.12 2.05 -10.57
CA PHE A 276 34.38 0.92 -11.14
C PHE A 276 33.52 0.16 -10.14
N SER A 277 33.74 0.29 -8.85
CA SER A 277 32.90 -0.34 -7.83
C SER A 277 31.63 0.46 -7.51
N LEU A 278 31.51 1.71 -8.00
CA LEU A 278 30.28 2.52 -7.85
C LEU A 278 29.29 2.38 -9.01
N THR A 279 29.66 1.66 -10.09
CA THR A 279 28.77 1.48 -11.25
C THR A 279 27.83 0.28 -11.13
N GLY A 280 27.86 -0.45 -10.02
CA GLY A 280 26.97 -1.60 -9.78
C GLY A 280 25.74 -1.30 -8.91
N CYS A 281 25.69 -0.16 -8.23
CA CYS A 281 24.48 0.26 -7.53
C CYS A 281 23.60 1.03 -8.51
N SER A 282 22.51 0.44 -8.97
CA SER A 282 21.45 1.19 -9.61
C SER A 282 21.00 2.28 -8.64
N MET A 283 21.33 3.55 -8.95
CA MET A 283 20.79 4.65 -8.16
C MET A 283 19.25 4.56 -8.24
N PRO A 284 18.56 4.73 -7.09
CA PRO A 284 17.11 4.78 -7.11
C PRO A 284 16.69 5.90 -8.06
N ALA A 285 15.84 5.54 -9.03
CA ALA A 285 15.30 6.50 -9.98
C ALA A 285 14.04 7.13 -9.36
N SER A 286 13.92 8.44 -9.44
CA SER A 286 12.63 9.10 -9.17
C SER A 286 11.63 8.68 -10.25
N VAL A 287 10.43 8.34 -9.83
CA VAL A 287 9.32 7.92 -10.70
C VAL A 287 8.29 9.03 -10.70
N GLU A 288 7.67 9.27 -11.83
CA GLU A 288 6.44 10.05 -11.90
C GLU A 288 5.31 9.12 -11.46
N LEU A 289 4.59 9.50 -10.41
CA LEU A 289 3.50 8.69 -9.88
C LEU A 289 2.19 9.06 -10.56
N ASP A 290 1.41 8.06 -10.91
CA ASP A 290 0.02 8.25 -11.29
C ASP A 290 -0.81 8.75 -10.09
N GLU A 291 -1.99 9.31 -10.35
CA GLU A 291 -2.93 9.69 -9.30
C GLU A 291 -3.24 8.48 -8.42
N ALA A 292 -3.17 8.68 -7.11
CA ALA A 292 -3.36 7.59 -6.16
C ALA A 292 -4.76 6.99 -6.31
N SER A 293 -4.81 5.69 -6.54
CA SER A 293 -6.05 4.93 -6.64
C SER A 293 -5.82 3.50 -6.14
N LYS A 294 -6.90 2.82 -5.76
CA LYS A 294 -6.84 1.41 -5.39
C LYS A 294 -8.02 0.65 -5.98
N VAL A 295 -7.82 -0.63 -6.23
CA VAL A 295 -8.91 -1.55 -6.52
C VAL A 295 -9.82 -1.60 -5.30
N SER A 296 -11.09 -1.23 -5.48
CA SER A 296 -12.02 -1.09 -4.36
C SER A 296 -12.21 -2.42 -3.59
N LEU A 297 -12.33 -3.54 -4.30
CA LEU A 297 -12.38 -4.89 -3.72
C LEU A 297 -11.72 -5.88 -4.69
N ARG A 298 -10.73 -6.62 -4.21
CA ARG A 298 -10.05 -7.67 -5.00
C ARG A 298 -10.81 -8.99 -4.89
N SER A 299 -10.76 -9.79 -5.93
CA SER A 299 -11.41 -11.12 -5.97
C SER A 299 -10.88 -12.04 -4.87
N ASP A 300 -9.59 -11.94 -4.53
CA ASP A 300 -8.98 -12.74 -3.46
C ASP A 300 -9.47 -12.34 -2.07
N ASP A 301 -9.84 -11.07 -1.87
CA ASP A 301 -10.27 -10.52 -0.58
C ASP A 301 -11.77 -10.71 -0.33
N VAL A 302 -12.57 -10.89 -1.40
CA VAL A 302 -14.03 -10.95 -1.28
C VAL A 302 -14.50 -12.04 -0.32
N GLY A 303 -13.79 -13.18 -0.29
CA GLY A 303 -14.12 -14.27 0.64
C GLY A 303 -13.93 -13.88 2.11
N VAL A 304 -12.96 -13.04 2.44
CA VAL A 304 -12.72 -12.51 3.79
C VAL A 304 -13.83 -11.54 4.15
N VAL A 305 -14.13 -10.59 3.26
CA VAL A 305 -15.20 -9.59 3.41
C VAL A 305 -16.55 -10.26 3.65
N MET A 306 -16.88 -11.30 2.87
CA MET A 306 -18.16 -12.01 3.00
C MET A 306 -18.26 -12.78 4.32
N ARG A 307 -17.19 -13.41 4.80
CA ARG A 307 -17.20 -14.08 6.11
C ARG A 307 -17.44 -13.08 7.26
N ASP A 308 -16.76 -11.96 7.22
CA ASP A 308 -16.93 -10.90 8.22
C ASP A 308 -18.33 -10.31 8.17
N TRP A 309 -18.84 -9.99 6.98
CA TRP A 309 -20.20 -9.50 6.81
C TRP A 309 -21.25 -10.53 7.29
N ASN A 310 -21.09 -11.82 6.94
CA ASN A 310 -21.96 -12.89 7.42
C ASN A 310 -22.02 -12.95 8.96
N ALA A 311 -20.88 -12.79 9.62
CA ALA A 311 -20.82 -12.78 11.08
C ALA A 311 -21.65 -11.63 11.68
N ARG A 312 -21.45 -10.38 11.19
CA ARG A 312 -22.14 -9.17 11.64
C ARG A 312 -23.63 -9.20 11.29
N SER A 313 -23.98 -9.63 10.08
CA SER A 313 -25.37 -9.80 9.65
C SER A 313 -26.12 -10.81 10.53
N ASN A 314 -25.49 -11.95 10.79
CA ASN A 314 -26.05 -12.96 11.67
C ASN A 314 -26.19 -12.49 13.13
N GLU A 315 -25.31 -11.60 13.60
CA GLU A 315 -25.45 -10.95 14.89
C GLU A 315 -26.67 -10.01 14.90
N ALA A 316 -26.83 -9.18 13.87
CA ALA A 316 -28.00 -8.33 13.71
C ALA A 316 -29.31 -9.13 13.69
N ILE A 317 -29.36 -10.25 12.96
CA ILE A 317 -30.51 -11.18 12.94
C ILE A 317 -30.82 -11.73 14.34
N ARG A 318 -29.79 -12.15 15.10
CA ARG A 318 -29.98 -12.64 16.47
C ARG A 318 -30.48 -11.53 17.39
N ALA A 319 -29.96 -10.30 17.24
CA ALA A 319 -30.37 -9.14 18.03
C ALA A 319 -31.84 -8.75 17.77
N ASN A 320 -32.34 -9.00 16.56
CA ASN A 320 -33.72 -8.70 16.16
C ASN A 320 -34.70 -9.89 16.34
N GLY A 321 -34.17 -11.10 16.49
CA GLY A 321 -34.99 -12.30 16.64
C GLY A 321 -35.68 -12.45 17.99
N ARG A 322 -36.71 -13.31 18.05
CA ARG A 322 -37.44 -13.67 19.28
C ARG A 322 -38.10 -12.50 20.02
N GLY A 323 -38.43 -11.41 19.30
CA GLY A 323 -39.11 -10.26 19.89
C GLY A 323 -38.19 -9.26 20.59
N ARG A 324 -36.89 -9.21 20.24
CA ARG A 324 -35.93 -8.22 20.77
C ARG A 324 -35.94 -6.90 20.01
N TRP A 325 -36.10 -6.95 18.69
CA TRP A 325 -36.26 -5.82 17.75
C TRP A 325 -35.26 -4.66 17.97
N LYS A 326 -33.96 -4.97 18.01
CA LYS A 326 -32.88 -3.97 18.07
C LYS A 326 -32.60 -3.42 16.69
N VAL A 327 -33.30 -2.35 16.30
CA VAL A 327 -33.21 -1.75 14.94
C VAL A 327 -31.78 -1.34 14.59
N GLU A 328 -31.09 -0.74 15.55
CA GLU A 328 -29.71 -0.26 15.41
C GLU A 328 -28.68 -1.37 15.19
N ALA A 329 -29.03 -2.62 15.44
CA ALA A 329 -28.11 -3.73 15.19
C ALA A 329 -27.79 -3.92 13.70
N TRP A 330 -28.60 -3.37 12.79
CA TRP A 330 -28.37 -3.44 11.37
C TRP A 330 -27.27 -2.48 10.89
N ASP A 331 -26.96 -1.43 11.66
CA ASP A 331 -25.97 -0.41 11.30
C ASP A 331 -24.56 -0.97 11.06
N GLN A 332 -24.24 -2.14 11.63
CA GLN A 332 -22.96 -2.82 11.39
C GLN A 332 -22.94 -3.75 10.17
N ALA A 333 -24.09 -4.07 9.59
CA ALA A 333 -24.19 -5.04 8.50
C ALA A 333 -24.72 -4.44 7.20
N ALA A 334 -25.44 -3.33 7.28
CA ALA A 334 -26.07 -2.69 6.13
C ALA A 334 -25.85 -1.18 6.10
N THR A 335 -26.02 -0.59 4.92
CA THR A 335 -25.97 0.85 4.66
C THR A 335 -26.99 1.19 3.56
N GLY A 336 -27.22 2.47 3.30
CA GLY A 336 -28.07 2.94 2.21
C GLY A 336 -29.48 2.33 2.20
N PRO A 337 -30.00 1.99 1.00
CA PRO A 337 -31.33 1.40 0.85
C PRO A 337 -31.55 0.13 1.68
N MET A 338 -30.56 -0.76 1.73
CA MET A 338 -30.70 -2.02 2.47
C MET A 338 -30.81 -1.83 3.98
N LEU A 339 -30.07 -0.86 4.53
CA LEU A 339 -30.21 -0.49 5.94
C LEU A 339 -31.64 0.01 6.23
N ALA A 340 -32.14 0.90 5.39
CA ALA A 340 -33.47 1.45 5.53
C ALA A 340 -34.55 0.35 5.46
N VAL A 341 -34.41 -0.61 4.55
CA VAL A 341 -35.29 -1.78 4.41
C VAL A 341 -35.25 -2.65 5.66
N PHE A 342 -34.07 -3.02 6.16
CA PHE A 342 -33.95 -3.86 7.36
C PHE A 342 -34.48 -3.18 8.63
N GLN A 343 -34.23 -1.89 8.76
CA GLN A 343 -34.75 -1.11 9.88
C GLN A 343 -36.28 -1.02 9.82
N ALA A 344 -36.87 -0.70 8.66
CA ALA A 344 -38.32 -0.64 8.47
C ALA A 344 -38.99 -1.99 8.73
N ALA A 345 -38.45 -3.10 8.18
CA ALA A 345 -38.93 -4.44 8.42
C ALA A 345 -38.91 -4.84 9.90
N THR A 346 -37.84 -4.42 10.63
CA THR A 346 -37.73 -4.64 12.08
C THR A 346 -38.79 -3.84 12.86
N VAL A 347 -39.00 -2.58 12.48
CA VAL A 347 -40.05 -1.71 13.07
C VAL A 347 -41.41 -2.30 12.82
N ALA A 348 -41.70 -2.77 11.58
CA ALA A 348 -42.92 -3.43 11.21
C ALA A 348 -43.18 -4.74 12.01
N ALA A 349 -42.12 -5.56 12.14
CA ALA A 349 -42.21 -6.79 12.95
C ALA A 349 -42.49 -6.50 14.43
N LYS A 350 -41.89 -5.43 14.99
CA LYS A 350 -42.16 -4.97 16.36
C LYS A 350 -43.62 -4.57 16.54
N ALA A 351 -44.14 -3.80 15.62
CA ALA A 351 -45.52 -3.31 15.69
C ALA A 351 -46.57 -4.41 15.58
N THR A 352 -46.33 -5.39 14.70
CA THR A 352 -47.22 -6.56 14.53
C THR A 352 -47.03 -7.61 15.61
N GLY A 353 -46.03 -7.47 16.49
CA GLY A 353 -45.65 -8.50 17.45
C GLY A 353 -45.10 -9.77 16.76
N TYR A 354 -44.75 -9.69 15.47
CA TYR A 354 -44.22 -10.80 14.71
C TYR A 354 -42.85 -11.22 15.25
N LYS A 355 -42.80 -12.41 15.83
CA LYS A 355 -41.57 -12.99 16.38
C LYS A 355 -40.84 -13.74 15.28
N GLN A 356 -40.03 -13.03 14.52
CA GLN A 356 -39.17 -13.65 13.51
C GLN A 356 -38.29 -14.74 14.13
N ARG A 357 -38.27 -15.92 13.51
CA ARG A 357 -37.31 -16.96 13.89
C ARG A 357 -35.91 -16.48 13.52
N SER A 358 -34.99 -16.47 14.49
CA SER A 358 -33.58 -16.12 14.25
C SER A 358 -32.90 -17.22 13.43
N ARG A 359 -33.22 -17.29 12.15
CA ARG A 359 -32.54 -18.21 11.25
C ARG A 359 -31.35 -17.48 10.63
N THR A 360 -30.16 -17.80 11.13
CA THR A 360 -28.91 -17.33 10.52
C THR A 360 -28.71 -17.97 9.15
N PHE A 361 -27.99 -17.26 8.29
CA PHE A 361 -27.62 -17.75 6.96
C PHE A 361 -26.19 -17.30 6.65
N ASN A 362 -25.58 -17.93 5.67
CA ASN A 362 -24.34 -17.48 5.09
C ASN A 362 -24.56 -17.32 3.59
N VAL A 363 -23.97 -16.30 3.03
CA VAL A 363 -23.87 -16.11 1.59
C VAL A 363 -22.41 -16.31 1.17
N ASP A 364 -22.25 -16.95 0.02
CA ASP A 364 -20.97 -17.14 -0.62
C ASP A 364 -20.83 -16.14 -1.77
N ALA A 365 -19.63 -15.60 -1.94
CA ALA A 365 -19.33 -14.74 -3.06
C ALA A 365 -19.10 -15.55 -4.34
N GLY A 366 -19.65 -15.05 -5.45
CA GLY A 366 -19.30 -15.46 -6.81
C GLY A 366 -18.39 -14.42 -7.48
N ARG A 367 -18.82 -13.96 -8.66
CA ARG A 367 -18.12 -12.94 -9.45
C ARG A 367 -18.11 -11.58 -8.77
N VAL A 368 -17.08 -10.78 -9.06
CA VAL A 368 -16.91 -9.43 -8.53
C VAL A 368 -16.72 -8.43 -9.67
N TRP A 369 -17.35 -7.28 -9.55
CA TRP A 369 -17.16 -6.11 -10.41
C TRP A 369 -16.70 -4.97 -9.51
N SER A 370 -15.43 -4.60 -9.63
CA SER A 370 -14.80 -3.55 -8.85
C SER A 370 -14.08 -2.54 -9.75
N ALA A 371 -14.00 -1.32 -9.30
CA ALA A 371 -13.34 -0.22 -10.00
C ALA A 371 -12.09 0.23 -9.22
N GLN A 372 -11.20 0.95 -9.90
CA GLN A 372 -10.19 1.73 -9.24
C GLN A 372 -10.82 3.04 -8.75
N LEU A 373 -10.69 3.29 -7.45
CA LEU A 373 -11.24 4.48 -6.79
C LEU A 373 -10.12 5.26 -6.11
N GLY A 374 -10.17 6.59 -6.22
CA GLY A 374 -9.20 7.50 -5.61
C GLY A 374 -9.60 7.97 -4.21
N GLU A 375 -10.83 7.71 -3.78
CA GLU A 375 -11.35 8.13 -2.48
C GLU A 375 -12.48 7.22 -1.99
N TYR A 376 -12.76 7.26 -0.70
CA TYR A 376 -13.90 6.59 -0.08
C TYR A 376 -15.23 7.35 -0.34
N PRO A 377 -16.36 6.63 -0.36
CA PRO A 377 -16.54 5.21 -0.04
C PRO A 377 -16.03 4.25 -1.12
N MET A 378 -15.39 3.16 -0.69
CA MET A 378 -15.07 2.02 -1.55
C MET A 378 -16.31 1.17 -1.75
N TRP A 379 -16.53 0.64 -2.95
CA TRP A 379 -17.68 -0.20 -3.24
C TRP A 379 -17.37 -1.23 -4.33
N ALA A 380 -18.11 -2.33 -4.31
CA ALA A 380 -18.07 -3.35 -5.34
C ALA A 380 -19.46 -3.97 -5.54
N ILE A 381 -19.71 -4.45 -6.75
CA ILE A 381 -20.87 -5.31 -7.04
C ILE A 381 -20.40 -6.76 -6.93
N VAL A 382 -21.08 -7.56 -6.13
CA VAL A 382 -20.71 -8.95 -5.86
C VAL A 382 -21.91 -9.84 -6.19
N GLU A 383 -21.67 -10.89 -6.98
CA GLU A 383 -22.63 -11.97 -7.15
C GLU A 383 -22.64 -12.82 -5.87
N ILE A 384 -23.83 -13.01 -5.29
CA ILE A 384 -23.99 -13.81 -4.07
C ILE A 384 -24.79 -15.07 -4.35
N ASN A 385 -24.33 -16.20 -3.79
CA ASN A 385 -25.01 -17.50 -3.97
C ASN A 385 -25.35 -17.80 -5.44
N GLY A 386 -24.41 -17.58 -6.36
CA GLY A 386 -24.62 -17.66 -7.80
C GLY A 386 -25.41 -18.89 -8.24
N GLY A 387 -26.37 -18.69 -9.14
CA GLY A 387 -27.25 -19.73 -9.64
C GLY A 387 -27.36 -19.76 -11.16
N ASP A 388 -27.67 -20.91 -11.73
CA ASP A 388 -27.73 -21.14 -13.19
C ASP A 388 -28.79 -20.30 -13.91
N ARG A 389 -29.85 -19.92 -13.24
CA ARG A 389 -30.99 -19.20 -13.85
C ARG A 389 -31.05 -17.74 -13.45
N ARG A 390 -30.89 -17.47 -12.17
CA ARG A 390 -30.89 -16.12 -11.60
C ARG A 390 -29.81 -16.05 -10.55
N SER A 391 -29.13 -14.93 -10.51
CA SER A 391 -28.10 -14.62 -9.52
C SER A 391 -28.43 -13.29 -8.85
N PRO A 392 -28.49 -13.25 -7.53
CA PRO A 392 -28.51 -12.00 -6.80
C PRO A 392 -27.20 -11.28 -6.98
N LEU A 393 -27.26 -9.99 -7.30
CA LEU A 393 -26.13 -9.07 -7.35
C LEU A 393 -26.31 -8.08 -6.21
N ALA A 394 -25.31 -7.99 -5.33
CA ALA A 394 -25.33 -7.11 -4.19
C ALA A 394 -24.25 -6.05 -4.31
N VAL A 395 -24.56 -4.83 -3.93
CA VAL A 395 -23.56 -3.78 -3.70
C VAL A 395 -23.08 -3.87 -2.26
N TYR A 396 -21.79 -4.03 -2.11
CA TYR A 396 -21.12 -3.85 -0.82
C TYR A 396 -20.34 -2.54 -0.83
N GLU A 397 -20.35 -1.85 0.29
CA GLU A 397 -19.74 -0.54 0.44
C GLU A 397 -18.98 -0.45 1.76
N GLN A 398 -17.80 0.13 1.72
CA GLN A 398 -16.98 0.49 2.85
C GLN A 398 -16.91 2.01 2.92
N GLN A 399 -17.45 2.61 3.96
CA GLN A 399 -17.67 4.05 4.06
C GLN A 399 -16.38 4.85 4.23
N ASP A 400 -15.45 4.29 4.98
CA ASP A 400 -14.11 4.84 5.25
C ASP A 400 -13.13 3.69 5.47
N ALA A 401 -11.84 3.98 5.55
CA ALA A 401 -10.77 2.97 5.64
C ALA A 401 -10.84 2.08 6.89
N LEU A 402 -11.49 2.51 7.95
CA LEU A 402 -11.63 1.76 9.21
C LEU A 402 -13.01 1.11 9.38
N SER A 403 -13.97 1.48 8.54
CA SER A 403 -15.31 0.91 8.57
C SER A 403 -15.34 -0.48 7.94
N PRO A 404 -16.18 -1.40 8.45
CA PRO A 404 -16.38 -2.68 7.78
C PRO A 404 -17.20 -2.52 6.50
N TRP A 405 -17.06 -3.48 5.59
CA TRP A 405 -17.88 -3.60 4.41
C TRP A 405 -19.34 -3.88 4.77
N LYS A 406 -20.29 -3.13 4.21
CA LYS A 406 -21.72 -3.22 4.49
C LYS A 406 -22.53 -3.48 3.23
N HIS A 407 -23.60 -4.23 3.36
CA HIS A 407 -24.55 -4.46 2.29
C HIS A 407 -25.39 -3.21 2.04
N ARG A 408 -25.36 -2.72 0.81
CA ARG A 408 -26.03 -1.47 0.44
C ARG A 408 -27.32 -1.69 -0.34
N GLY A 409 -27.31 -2.57 -1.32
CA GLY A 409 -28.45 -2.84 -2.20
C GLY A 409 -28.30 -4.17 -2.90
N GLU A 410 -29.40 -4.75 -3.36
CA GLU A 410 -29.42 -6.06 -4.00
C GLU A 410 -30.42 -6.06 -5.15
N VAL A 411 -30.14 -6.86 -6.18
CA VAL A 411 -31.08 -7.08 -7.30
C VAL A 411 -30.91 -8.47 -7.90
N ASN A 412 -32.01 -9.13 -8.20
CA ASN A 412 -32.03 -10.42 -8.87
C ASN A 412 -31.93 -10.26 -10.39
N VAL A 413 -30.88 -10.77 -11.00
CA VAL A 413 -30.60 -10.69 -12.43
C VAL A 413 -30.61 -12.08 -13.05
N LYS A 414 -31.03 -12.20 -14.32
CA LYS A 414 -30.90 -13.44 -15.08
C LYS A 414 -29.41 -13.72 -15.29
N ALA A 415 -28.89 -14.88 -14.88
CA ALA A 415 -27.49 -15.22 -14.92
C ALA A 415 -26.81 -14.97 -16.30
N SER A 416 -27.52 -15.28 -17.40
CA SER A 416 -27.04 -15.06 -18.77
C SER A 416 -27.04 -13.60 -19.24
N ALA A 417 -27.54 -12.66 -18.44
CA ALA A 417 -27.56 -11.24 -18.76
C ALA A 417 -26.51 -10.43 -17.96
N ILE A 418 -25.82 -11.08 -17.05
CA ILE A 418 -24.80 -10.46 -16.23
C ILE A 418 -23.53 -10.28 -17.08
N PRO A 419 -22.94 -9.07 -17.16
CA PRO A 419 -21.71 -8.83 -17.92
C PRO A 419 -20.53 -9.62 -17.38
N THR A 420 -19.49 -9.73 -18.18
CA THR A 420 -18.22 -10.36 -17.76
C THR A 420 -17.68 -9.63 -16.53
N GLU A 421 -17.19 -10.39 -15.56
CA GLU A 421 -16.55 -9.84 -14.37
C GLU A 421 -15.32 -9.00 -14.71
N VAL A 422 -15.03 -8.02 -13.88
CA VAL A 422 -13.87 -7.16 -14.01
C VAL A 422 -13.38 -6.73 -12.62
N GLU A 423 -12.08 -6.84 -12.41
CA GLU A 423 -11.40 -6.38 -11.21
C GLU A 423 -10.57 -5.14 -11.51
N GLY A 424 -10.72 -4.10 -10.71
CA GLY A 424 -9.94 -2.88 -10.86
C GLY A 424 -10.18 -2.16 -12.18
N ALA A 425 -11.42 -2.13 -12.65
CA ALA A 425 -11.78 -1.39 -13.86
C ALA A 425 -11.35 0.08 -13.74
N ALA A 426 -10.82 0.63 -14.83
CA ALA A 426 -10.55 2.05 -14.91
C ALA A 426 -11.81 2.88 -14.60
N PRO A 427 -11.67 4.10 -14.09
CA PRO A 427 -12.81 4.99 -13.85
C PRO A 427 -13.66 5.15 -15.12
N VAL A 428 -14.97 5.15 -14.94
CA VAL A 428 -15.92 5.35 -16.04
C VAL A 428 -15.73 6.74 -16.62
N SER A 429 -15.66 6.87 -17.95
CA SER A 429 -15.50 8.17 -18.60
C SER A 429 -16.67 9.11 -18.27
N ALA A 430 -16.43 10.43 -18.26
CA ALA A 430 -17.48 11.41 -18.04
C ALA A 430 -18.62 11.30 -19.07
N ALA A 431 -18.31 10.90 -20.31
CA ALA A 431 -19.31 10.68 -21.36
C ALA A 431 -20.20 9.46 -21.04
N ASP A 432 -19.60 8.36 -20.59
CA ASP A 432 -20.33 7.16 -20.24
C ASP A 432 -21.09 7.33 -18.93
N ALA A 433 -20.53 8.02 -17.93
CA ALA A 433 -21.25 8.38 -16.71
C ALA A 433 -22.51 9.21 -17.03
N LYS A 434 -22.41 10.14 -17.98
CA LYS A 434 -23.56 10.90 -18.46
C LYS A 434 -24.62 9.98 -19.12
N ARG A 435 -24.22 9.01 -19.93
CA ARG A 435 -25.15 8.03 -20.54
C ARG A 435 -25.88 7.22 -19.47
N VAL A 436 -25.19 6.82 -18.40
CA VAL A 436 -25.81 6.14 -17.25
C VAL A 436 -26.81 7.06 -16.55
N GLN A 437 -26.46 8.35 -16.36
CA GLN A 437 -27.36 9.32 -15.75
C GLN A 437 -28.61 9.54 -16.63
N ASP A 438 -28.46 9.65 -17.94
CA ASP A 438 -29.60 9.78 -18.87
C ASP A 438 -30.54 8.55 -18.75
N VAL A 439 -29.98 7.33 -18.58
CA VAL A 439 -30.77 6.11 -18.31
C VAL A 439 -31.44 6.15 -16.94
N ALA A 440 -30.77 6.68 -15.92
CA ALA A 440 -31.35 6.86 -14.58
C ALA A 440 -32.54 7.82 -14.63
N ASP A 441 -32.44 8.93 -15.33
CA ASP A 441 -33.51 9.92 -15.51
C ASP A 441 -34.71 9.31 -16.27
N GLU A 442 -34.46 8.45 -17.26
CA GLU A 442 -35.53 7.72 -17.98
C GLU A 442 -36.25 6.72 -17.07
N ILE A 443 -35.51 6.00 -16.21
CA ILE A 443 -36.10 5.06 -15.24
C ILE A 443 -36.89 5.83 -14.19
N ASP A 444 -36.37 6.94 -13.66
CA ASP A 444 -37.08 7.83 -12.74
C ASP A 444 -38.41 8.28 -13.35
N ALA A 445 -38.37 8.84 -14.56
CA ALA A 445 -39.58 9.28 -15.27
C ALA A 445 -40.58 8.14 -15.49
N TYR A 446 -40.11 6.90 -15.77
CA TYR A 446 -40.94 5.73 -15.94
C TYR A 446 -41.57 5.26 -14.62
N LEU A 447 -40.83 5.23 -13.54
CA LEU A 447 -41.31 4.89 -12.20
C LEU A 447 -42.34 5.92 -11.71
N GLY A 448 -42.13 7.21 -12.00
CA GLY A 448 -43.06 8.28 -11.67
C GLY A 448 -44.38 8.20 -12.49
N LYS A 449 -44.28 8.07 -13.82
CA LYS A 449 -45.41 7.95 -14.73
C LYS A 449 -45.05 7.02 -15.88
N PRO A 450 -45.59 5.78 -15.92
CA PRO A 450 -45.28 4.85 -16.98
C PRO A 450 -45.64 5.41 -18.35
N LYS A 451 -44.63 5.85 -19.10
CA LYS A 451 -44.72 6.25 -20.50
C LYS A 451 -43.89 5.27 -21.33
N ARG A 452 -44.17 5.21 -22.64
CA ARG A 452 -43.27 4.51 -23.55
C ARG A 452 -41.93 5.26 -23.56
N VAL A 453 -40.85 4.58 -23.20
CA VAL A 453 -39.47 5.09 -23.29
C VAL A 453 -38.85 4.38 -24.49
N GLU A 454 -38.27 5.15 -25.41
CA GLU A 454 -37.51 4.64 -26.56
C GLU A 454 -36.04 4.55 -26.17
N GLY A 455 -35.32 3.56 -26.67
CA GLY A 455 -33.87 3.41 -26.38
C GLY A 455 -33.55 2.65 -25.09
N LEU A 456 -34.53 2.22 -24.29
CA LEU A 456 -34.29 1.44 -23.06
C LEU A 456 -34.97 0.08 -23.16
N ALA A 457 -34.17 -0.99 -23.27
CA ALA A 457 -34.62 -2.35 -23.29
C ALA A 457 -34.94 -2.87 -21.87
N GLY A 458 -35.82 -3.86 -21.76
CA GLY A 458 -36.10 -4.52 -20.47
C GLY A 458 -37.08 -3.82 -19.55
N LEU A 459 -37.71 -2.72 -19.96
CA LEU A 459 -38.73 -1.97 -19.20
C LEU A 459 -39.84 -2.84 -18.62
N LYS A 460 -40.14 -4.01 -19.24
CA LYS A 460 -41.14 -4.96 -18.72
C LYS A 460 -40.80 -5.43 -17.29
N LYS A 461 -39.53 -5.42 -16.90
CA LYS A 461 -39.08 -5.79 -15.55
C LYS A 461 -39.51 -4.75 -14.51
N LEU A 462 -39.49 -3.46 -14.87
CA LEU A 462 -39.99 -2.37 -14.03
C LEU A 462 -41.53 -2.38 -13.89
N ARG A 463 -42.25 -3.00 -14.85
CA ARG A 463 -43.72 -3.05 -14.81
C ARG A 463 -44.28 -3.99 -13.76
N ALA A 464 -43.63 -5.14 -13.52
CA ALA A 464 -44.15 -6.15 -12.62
C ALA A 464 -44.29 -5.63 -11.17
N PRO A 465 -43.24 -5.10 -10.56
CA PRO A 465 -43.30 -4.54 -9.21
C PRO A 465 -44.30 -3.37 -9.11
N ARG A 466 -44.33 -2.52 -10.15
CA ARG A 466 -45.29 -1.41 -10.20
C ARG A 466 -46.75 -1.90 -10.24
N ARG A 467 -47.05 -2.95 -11.04
CA ARG A 467 -48.39 -3.56 -11.08
C ARG A 467 -48.78 -4.19 -9.75
N GLU A 468 -47.83 -4.83 -9.07
CA GLU A 468 -48.07 -5.40 -7.73
C GLU A 468 -48.44 -4.30 -6.73
N MET A 469 -47.73 -3.17 -6.76
CA MET A 469 -48.05 -1.99 -5.93
C MET A 469 -49.42 -1.41 -6.31
N ASP A 470 -49.67 -1.20 -7.61
CA ASP A 470 -50.95 -0.68 -8.10
C ASP A 470 -52.11 -1.63 -7.76
N ALA A 471 -51.93 -2.96 -7.87
CA ALA A 471 -52.90 -3.97 -7.46
C ALA A 471 -53.13 -3.95 -5.95
N TYR A 472 -52.11 -3.85 -5.14
CA TYR A 472 -52.20 -3.73 -3.69
C TYR A 472 -52.96 -2.48 -3.27
N VAL A 473 -52.67 -1.33 -3.91
CA VAL A 473 -53.38 -0.07 -3.69
C VAL A 473 -54.86 -0.19 -4.09
N ALA A 474 -55.15 -0.84 -5.24
CA ALA A 474 -56.51 -1.08 -5.70
C ALA A 474 -57.28 -2.04 -4.79
N GLU A 475 -56.64 -3.09 -4.25
CA GLU A 475 -57.23 -4.01 -3.28
C GLU A 475 -57.62 -3.31 -1.98
N MET A 476 -56.85 -2.28 -1.59
CA MET A 476 -57.22 -1.41 -0.47
C MET A 476 -58.42 -0.48 -0.80
N GLY A 477 -58.91 -0.44 -2.02
CA GLY A 477 -60.01 0.42 -2.46
C GLY A 477 -59.61 1.89 -2.61
N VAL A 478 -58.32 2.14 -2.86
CA VAL A 478 -57.78 3.48 -3.03
C VAL A 478 -57.06 3.64 -4.38
N ASP A 479 -56.88 4.84 -4.82
CA ASP A 479 -56.14 5.18 -6.04
C ASP A 479 -54.77 5.78 -5.70
N THR A 480 -53.78 5.57 -6.56
CA THR A 480 -52.52 6.30 -6.50
C THR A 480 -52.75 7.73 -6.99
N VAL A 481 -52.64 8.69 -6.08
CA VAL A 481 -52.88 10.11 -6.38
C VAL A 481 -51.64 10.74 -7.03
N LYS A 482 -50.47 10.38 -6.51
CA LYS A 482 -49.16 10.93 -6.97
C LYS A 482 -48.04 9.96 -6.66
N THR A 483 -47.12 9.83 -7.62
CA THR A 483 -45.81 9.18 -7.37
C THR A 483 -44.70 10.19 -7.63
N THR A 484 -43.76 10.27 -6.70
CA THR A 484 -42.54 11.05 -6.86
C THR A 484 -41.37 10.08 -6.71
N VAL A 485 -40.38 10.22 -7.57
CA VAL A 485 -39.18 9.38 -7.56
C VAL A 485 -37.98 10.31 -7.38
N GLU A 486 -37.01 9.89 -6.63
CA GLU A 486 -35.77 10.62 -6.37
C GLU A 486 -34.64 9.62 -6.29
N ALA A 487 -33.42 10.02 -6.61
CA ALA A 487 -32.23 9.23 -6.27
C ALA A 487 -32.22 8.95 -4.75
N PHE A 488 -31.77 7.76 -4.34
CA PHE A 488 -31.81 7.39 -2.93
C PHE A 488 -30.94 8.34 -2.08
N ASP A 489 -29.77 8.69 -2.59
CA ASP A 489 -28.87 9.67 -1.98
C ASP A 489 -28.05 10.42 -3.06
N GLU A 490 -27.17 11.35 -2.63
CA GLU A 490 -26.35 12.18 -3.49
C GLU A 490 -25.10 11.48 -4.05
N THR A 491 -24.82 10.25 -3.61
CA THR A 491 -23.57 9.55 -4.00
C THR A 491 -23.60 9.01 -5.44
N GLY A 492 -24.75 9.06 -6.09
CA GLY A 492 -24.92 8.66 -7.48
C GLY A 492 -24.85 7.15 -7.73
N PRO A 493 -24.93 6.74 -9.01
CA PRO A 493 -24.86 5.33 -9.42
C PRO A 493 -23.51 4.67 -9.11
N ARG A 494 -23.54 3.37 -8.76
CA ARG A 494 -22.34 2.53 -8.68
C ARG A 494 -22.07 1.95 -10.05
N MET A 495 -21.02 2.43 -10.74
CA MET A 495 -20.73 2.19 -12.15
C MET A 495 -19.38 1.51 -12.34
N VAL A 496 -19.34 0.41 -13.08
CA VAL A 496 -18.11 -0.30 -13.44
C VAL A 496 -18.01 -0.43 -14.95
N GLN A 497 -16.87 -0.05 -15.52
CA GLN A 497 -16.58 -0.28 -16.93
C GLN A 497 -16.32 -1.77 -17.16
N THR A 498 -17.11 -2.39 -18.02
CA THR A 498 -16.92 -3.78 -18.45
C THR A 498 -16.57 -3.85 -19.93
N ARG A 499 -16.28 -5.05 -20.43
CA ARG A 499 -16.03 -5.25 -21.86
C ARG A 499 -17.26 -4.93 -22.71
N GLU A 500 -18.45 -5.21 -22.17
CA GLU A 500 -19.74 -5.04 -22.87
C GLU A 500 -20.24 -3.60 -22.82
N GLY A 501 -19.73 -2.77 -21.91
CA GLY A 501 -20.19 -1.41 -21.65
C GLY A 501 -20.15 -1.07 -20.17
N VAL A 502 -20.88 -0.05 -19.75
CA VAL A 502 -20.97 0.31 -18.34
C VAL A 502 -22.07 -0.51 -17.66
N PHE A 503 -21.67 -1.28 -16.65
CA PHE A 503 -22.56 -1.96 -15.74
C PHE A 503 -22.81 -1.08 -14.53
N ALA A 504 -24.08 -0.78 -14.22
CA ALA A 504 -24.42 0.13 -13.14
C ALA A 504 -25.55 -0.40 -12.26
N MET A 505 -25.46 -0.04 -10.97
CA MET A 505 -26.52 -0.21 -9.97
C MET A 505 -27.07 1.17 -9.64
N LEU A 506 -28.36 1.34 -9.88
CA LEU A 506 -29.11 2.58 -9.65
C LEU A 506 -30.04 2.38 -8.46
N GLU A 507 -30.13 3.37 -7.60
CA GLU A 507 -30.92 3.32 -6.37
C GLU A 507 -31.88 4.51 -6.31
N PHE A 508 -33.16 4.21 -6.10
CA PHE A 508 -34.23 5.21 -6.07
C PHE A 508 -35.08 5.09 -4.81
N THR A 509 -35.60 6.21 -4.38
CA THR A 509 -36.72 6.29 -3.44
C THR A 509 -37.97 6.62 -4.22
N VAL A 510 -39.02 5.81 -4.04
CA VAL A 510 -40.31 6.04 -4.65
C VAL A 510 -41.33 6.37 -3.55
N ASP A 511 -41.81 7.60 -3.54
CA ASP A 511 -42.87 8.08 -2.67
C ASP A 511 -44.22 8.02 -3.43
N SER A 512 -45.08 7.09 -3.05
CA SER A 512 -46.45 6.97 -3.60
C SER A 512 -47.44 7.54 -2.61
N ILE A 513 -48.20 8.54 -3.03
CA ILE A 513 -49.33 9.07 -2.28
C ILE A 513 -50.56 8.32 -2.76
N VAL A 514 -51.20 7.55 -1.87
CA VAL A 514 -52.44 6.84 -2.11
C VAL A 514 -53.56 7.46 -1.30
N GLY A 515 -54.75 7.52 -1.86
CA GLY A 515 -55.88 8.14 -1.20
C GLY A 515 -57.21 7.75 -1.79
N GLY A 516 -58.26 8.03 -1.06
CA GLY A 516 -59.64 7.74 -1.52
C GLY A 516 -60.57 8.90 -1.22
N GLN A 517 -61.58 9.09 -2.06
CA GLN A 517 -62.57 10.14 -1.89
C GLN A 517 -63.37 9.96 -0.61
N GLY A 518 -63.01 10.71 0.44
CA GLY A 518 -63.96 10.94 1.55
C GLY A 518 -63.91 9.98 2.74
N THR A 519 -63.03 8.99 2.78
CA THR A 519 -63.00 7.98 3.85
C THR A 519 -61.79 8.14 4.77
N GLU A 520 -62.02 8.03 6.08
CA GLU A 520 -60.96 7.82 7.06
C GLU A 520 -60.52 6.37 7.03
N TRP A 521 -59.23 6.14 6.92
CA TRP A 521 -58.64 4.81 6.80
C TRP A 521 -58.23 4.26 8.13
N GLU A 522 -58.66 3.04 8.47
CA GLU A 522 -58.03 2.22 9.50
C GLU A 522 -56.94 1.37 8.85
N TRP A 523 -55.71 1.64 9.20
CA TRP A 523 -54.56 0.90 8.67
C TRP A 523 -54.29 -0.34 9.50
N ASN A 524 -54.30 -1.49 8.84
CA ASN A 524 -53.90 -2.75 9.45
C ASN A 524 -52.37 -2.84 9.61
N PRO A 525 -51.87 -3.67 10.56
CA PRO A 525 -50.44 -3.95 10.63
C PRO A 525 -49.84 -4.38 9.27
N PRO A 526 -48.63 -3.88 8.89
CA PRO A 526 -47.71 -3.12 9.68
C PRO A 526 -47.96 -1.60 9.68
N PHE A 527 -48.95 -1.09 9.00
CA PHE A 527 -49.17 0.35 8.79
C PHE A 527 -49.80 1.06 10.00
N ASP A 528 -50.46 0.33 10.89
CA ASP A 528 -51.05 0.88 12.11
C ASP A 528 -50.04 1.47 13.08
N GLN A 529 -48.78 1.10 12.95
CA GLN A 529 -47.67 1.70 13.74
C GLN A 529 -47.33 3.11 13.29
N PHE A 530 -47.62 3.48 12.05
CA PHE A 530 -47.45 4.82 11.54
C PHE A 530 -48.63 5.73 11.89
N ARG A 531 -49.39 5.38 12.94
CA ARG A 531 -50.53 6.11 13.40
C ARG A 531 -50.23 7.59 13.58
N SER A 532 -50.54 8.38 12.62
CA SER A 532 -51.01 9.73 12.84
C SER A 532 -52.46 9.74 12.41
N ARG A 533 -53.23 10.46 13.17
CA ARG A 533 -54.68 10.67 13.06
C ARG A 533 -55.28 10.41 11.66
N ALA A 534 -56.43 9.81 11.59
CA ALA A 534 -57.20 9.61 10.38
C ALA A 534 -56.99 10.75 9.35
N GLY A 535 -56.50 10.41 8.16
CA GLY A 535 -56.23 11.35 7.08
C GLY A 535 -56.69 10.79 5.74
N LYS A 536 -56.89 11.63 4.77
CA LYS A 536 -57.38 11.27 3.46
C LYS A 536 -56.34 10.58 2.57
N ASN A 537 -55.06 10.79 2.84
CA ASN A 537 -53.99 10.29 2.01
C ASN A 537 -52.91 9.60 2.86
N LEU A 538 -52.33 8.52 2.33
CA LEU A 538 -51.16 7.86 2.85
C LEU A 538 -49.99 8.05 1.88
N SER A 539 -48.86 8.50 2.36
CA SER A 539 -47.60 8.47 1.60
C SER A 539 -46.85 7.19 1.97
N ILE A 540 -46.57 6.35 1.00
CA ILE A 540 -45.81 5.11 1.13
C ILE A 540 -44.46 5.35 0.47
N ARG A 541 -43.38 5.15 1.21
CA ARG A 541 -42.00 5.25 0.71
C ARG A 541 -41.43 3.86 0.51
N THR A 542 -40.89 3.60 -0.68
CA THR A 542 -40.24 2.33 -1.03
C THR A 542 -38.85 2.60 -1.62
N ALA A 543 -37.91 1.69 -1.39
CA ALA A 543 -36.64 1.69 -2.11
C ALA A 543 -36.74 0.82 -3.37
N VAL A 544 -36.08 1.24 -4.43
CA VAL A 544 -35.99 0.49 -5.68
C VAL A 544 -34.54 0.44 -6.13
N THR A 545 -34.01 -0.77 -6.33
CA THR A 545 -32.67 -0.99 -6.89
C THR A 545 -32.80 -1.55 -8.29
N VAL A 546 -32.06 -0.99 -9.25
CA VAL A 546 -32.11 -1.36 -10.66
C VAL A 546 -30.70 -1.64 -11.16
N ALA A 547 -30.47 -2.83 -11.71
CA ALA A 547 -29.25 -3.12 -12.46
C ALA A 547 -29.46 -2.80 -13.93
N VAL A 548 -28.52 -2.06 -14.52
CA VAL A 548 -28.54 -1.68 -15.93
C VAL A 548 -27.21 -1.99 -16.61
N LEU A 549 -27.25 -2.28 -17.90
CA LEU A 549 -26.09 -2.30 -18.77
C LEU A 549 -26.30 -1.22 -19.84
N VAL A 550 -25.38 -0.29 -19.90
CA VAL A 550 -25.27 0.72 -20.96
C VAL A 550 -24.15 0.25 -21.90
N PRO A 551 -24.49 -0.39 -23.03
CA PRO A 551 -23.50 -1.02 -23.89
C PRO A 551 -22.63 0.06 -24.57
N ASN A 552 -21.45 -0.35 -25.08
CA ASN A 552 -20.59 0.56 -25.85
C ASN A 552 -21.33 1.12 -27.07
N ASP A 553 -22.16 0.27 -27.72
CA ASP A 553 -23.00 0.62 -28.85
C ASP A 553 -24.43 0.11 -28.65
N GLY A 554 -25.41 0.92 -29.03
CA GLY A 554 -26.83 0.56 -29.00
C GLY A 554 -27.57 0.97 -27.72
N ASP A 555 -28.75 0.39 -27.54
CA ASP A 555 -29.68 0.77 -26.48
C ASP A 555 -29.29 0.20 -25.14
N ALA A 556 -29.45 0.99 -24.09
CA ALA A 556 -29.29 0.53 -22.71
C ALA A 556 -30.33 -0.54 -22.34
N SER A 557 -30.04 -1.38 -21.37
CA SER A 557 -30.93 -2.43 -20.92
C SER A 557 -31.03 -2.54 -19.41
N VAL A 558 -32.26 -2.65 -18.92
CA VAL A 558 -32.56 -3.05 -17.54
C VAL A 558 -32.32 -4.55 -17.40
N LEU A 559 -31.32 -4.93 -16.57
CA LEU A 559 -30.98 -6.33 -16.31
C LEU A 559 -31.86 -6.97 -15.24
N GLY A 560 -32.17 -6.18 -14.20
CA GLY A 560 -32.99 -6.60 -13.07
C GLY A 560 -33.56 -5.40 -12.32
N VAL A 561 -34.55 -5.65 -11.51
CA VAL A 561 -35.13 -4.68 -10.59
C VAL A 561 -35.52 -5.40 -9.32
N GLU A 562 -35.21 -4.79 -8.18
CA GLU A 562 -35.73 -5.18 -6.88
C GLU A 562 -36.53 -4.00 -6.33
N TYR A 563 -37.79 -4.26 -6.05
CA TYR A 563 -38.60 -3.35 -5.28
C TYR A 563 -38.43 -3.72 -3.82
N GLY A 564 -37.75 -2.82 -3.11
CA GLY A 564 -37.57 -2.97 -1.69
C GLY A 564 -38.90 -2.94 -0.94
N GLU A 565 -38.83 -3.42 0.27
CA GLU A 565 -39.93 -3.30 1.22
C GLU A 565 -40.24 -1.84 1.52
N ILE A 566 -41.38 -1.59 2.10
CA ILE A 566 -41.81 -0.25 2.49
C ILE A 566 -40.84 0.32 3.54
N LEU A 567 -40.19 1.42 3.21
CA LEU A 567 -39.29 2.12 4.11
C LEU A 567 -40.03 2.91 5.20
N GLY A 568 -41.25 3.24 4.94
CA GLY A 568 -42.10 3.97 5.87
C GLY A 568 -43.41 4.39 5.23
N ALA A 569 -44.38 4.74 6.05
CA ALA A 569 -45.61 5.36 5.63
C ALA A 569 -45.97 6.55 6.51
N LYS A 570 -46.48 7.60 5.93
CA LYS A 570 -46.87 8.82 6.62
C LYS A 570 -48.24 9.28 6.13
N VAL A 571 -49.17 9.42 7.07
CA VAL A 571 -50.46 10.00 6.75
C VAL A 571 -50.31 11.49 6.45
N LYS A 572 -50.81 11.97 5.31
CA LYS A 572 -50.93 13.39 4.98
C LYS A 572 -52.38 13.83 5.25
N LEU A 573 -52.53 14.87 6.05
CA LEU A 573 -53.82 15.50 6.38
C LEU A 573 -54.41 16.19 5.15
#